data_e4ead2664e73150000a0184d0b82808b
#
_entry.id   e4ead2664e73150000a0184d0b82808b
#
_cell.length_a   1.000
_cell.length_b   1.000
_cell.length_c   1.000
_cell.angle_alpha   90.00
_cell.angle_beta   90.00
_cell.angle_gamma   90.00
#
_symmetry.space_group_name_H-M   'P 1'
#
loop_
_entity.id
_entity.type
_entity.pdbx_description
1 polymer ?
#
loop_
_entity_poly.entity_id
_entity_poly.type
_entity_poly.pdbx_seq_one_letter_code
_entity_poly.pdbx_strand_id
1 'polypeptide(L)'
;NYIFRHNDFLEGQLEAINKIINKEDAIVLLPTGSGKSVIYQLASFLNPGVTMVISPIISLINDQIDNLLKNGISNAIGISSKSNIARSNLSEQLKYNNYSLIYLSPERLQTGSFRNIVGNLLLKNTVYCVAVDEAHCISEWGHDFRTSYLNIAKNSRTFFAKNGNCPSIIALTGTASSAVLKDIKRELNIEKLNSIITPKTFDRSELHFGIFSSKSSDKEITTANIINYNLPRVFQVSKDEF
;
A
#
# COMPACT_ATOMS: atom_id res chain seq x y z
N ASN A 1 -18.71 -6.95 2.17
CA ASN A 1 -19.47 -6.46 3.33
C ASN A 1 -18.94 -6.98 4.68
N TYR A 2 -18.69 -8.29 4.83
CA TYR A 2 -18.39 -8.89 6.14
C TYR A 2 -17.00 -8.51 6.70
N ILE A 3 -15.98 -8.32 5.85
CA ILE A 3 -14.60 -8.10 6.28
C ILE A 3 -14.33 -6.60 6.51
N PHE A 4 -14.58 -5.76 5.50
CA PHE A 4 -14.22 -4.35 5.53
C PHE A 4 -15.40 -3.41 5.79
N ARG A 5 -16.62 -3.95 5.96
CA ARG A 5 -17.88 -3.21 6.25
C ARG A 5 -18.22 -2.13 5.23
N HIS A 6 -17.75 -2.25 3.99
CA HIS A 6 -18.13 -1.41 2.87
C HIS A 6 -19.17 -2.10 2.02
N ASN A 7 -20.13 -1.35 1.50
CA ASN A 7 -21.22 -1.91 0.67
C ASN A 7 -20.76 -2.12 -0.76
N ASP A 8 -19.96 -1.20 -1.29
CA ASP A 8 -19.50 -1.17 -2.67
C ASP A 8 -17.99 -0.96 -2.77
N PHE A 9 -17.43 -1.25 -3.92
CA PHE A 9 -16.06 -0.90 -4.27
C PHE A 9 -15.97 0.56 -4.70
N LEU A 10 -14.91 1.21 -4.27
CA LEU A 10 -14.54 2.50 -4.83
C LEU A 10 -13.97 2.32 -6.25
N GLU A 11 -14.00 3.40 -7.03
CA GLU A 11 -13.52 3.39 -8.41
C GLU A 11 -12.09 2.85 -8.50
N GLY A 12 -11.85 1.97 -9.47
CA GLY A 12 -10.57 1.31 -9.72
C GLY A 12 -10.25 0.12 -8.80
N GLN A 13 -10.90 -0.02 -7.63
CA GLN A 13 -10.58 -1.12 -6.71
C GLN A 13 -10.90 -2.49 -7.31
N LEU A 14 -12.09 -2.68 -7.86
CA LEU A 14 -12.50 -3.97 -8.43
C LEU A 14 -11.63 -4.36 -9.64
N GLU A 15 -11.28 -3.39 -10.48
CA GLU A 15 -10.38 -3.62 -11.62
C GLU A 15 -9.00 -4.08 -11.13
N ALA A 16 -8.44 -3.41 -10.13
CA ALA A 16 -7.15 -3.78 -9.55
C ALA A 16 -7.16 -5.17 -8.89
N ILE A 17 -8.23 -5.51 -8.18
CA ILE A 17 -8.42 -6.84 -7.59
C ILE A 17 -8.45 -7.90 -8.69
N ASN A 18 -9.18 -7.68 -9.78
CA ASN A 18 -9.25 -8.60 -10.91
C ASN A 18 -7.89 -8.78 -11.59
N LYS A 19 -7.05 -7.73 -11.68
CA LYS A 19 -5.67 -7.85 -12.17
C LYS A 19 -4.86 -8.82 -11.31
N ILE A 20 -4.94 -8.69 -9.99
CA ILE A 20 -4.27 -9.61 -9.06
C ILE A 20 -4.76 -11.04 -9.25
N ILE A 21 -6.08 -11.25 -9.30
CA ILE A 21 -6.69 -12.58 -9.45
C ILE A 21 -6.24 -13.24 -10.76
N ASN A 22 -6.13 -12.47 -11.82
CA ASN A 22 -5.67 -12.95 -13.13
C ASN A 22 -4.14 -13.06 -13.24
N LYS A 23 -3.38 -12.80 -12.17
CA LYS A 23 -1.91 -12.77 -12.16
C LYS A 23 -1.31 -11.76 -13.16
N GLU A 24 -1.97 -10.65 -13.32
CA GLU A 24 -1.50 -9.56 -14.17
C GLU A 24 -0.80 -8.49 -13.34
N ASP A 25 0.30 -7.97 -13.87
CA ASP A 25 0.97 -6.82 -13.29
C ASP A 25 0.15 -5.55 -13.53
N ALA A 26 0.09 -4.64 -12.54
CA ALA A 26 -0.57 -3.36 -12.73
C ALA A 26 0.02 -2.24 -11.84
N ILE A 27 -0.23 -1.00 -12.26
CA ILE A 27 0.03 0.21 -11.50
C ILE A 27 -1.31 0.84 -11.15
N VAL A 28 -1.56 1.00 -9.88
CA VAL A 28 -2.82 1.54 -9.34
C VAL A 28 -2.54 2.93 -8.80
N LEU A 29 -2.96 3.94 -9.56
CA LEU A 29 -2.86 5.34 -9.20
C LEU A 29 -4.22 5.81 -8.69
N LEU A 30 -4.43 5.74 -7.39
CA LEU A 30 -5.68 6.13 -6.72
C LEU A 30 -5.39 7.12 -5.59
N PRO A 31 -6.25 8.12 -5.35
CA PRO A 31 -6.03 9.15 -4.33
C PRO A 31 -5.78 8.56 -2.93
N THR A 32 -5.17 9.36 -2.05
CA THR A 32 -5.09 9.01 -0.63
C THR A 32 -6.50 8.91 -0.05
N GLY A 33 -6.76 7.90 0.79
CA GLY A 33 -8.09 7.64 1.33
C GLY A 33 -9.00 6.78 0.44
N SER A 34 -8.61 6.46 -0.80
CA SER A 34 -9.39 5.58 -1.71
C SER A 34 -9.34 4.08 -1.35
N GLY A 35 -8.81 3.72 -0.20
CA GLY A 35 -8.76 2.31 0.23
C GLY A 35 -7.83 1.44 -0.60
N LYS A 36 -6.66 1.95 -1.04
CA LYS A 36 -5.67 1.18 -1.81
C LYS A 36 -5.28 -0.14 -1.14
N SER A 37 -5.13 -0.15 0.19
CA SER A 37 -4.77 -1.36 0.95
C SER A 37 -5.83 -2.47 0.86
N VAL A 38 -7.11 -2.13 0.75
CA VAL A 38 -8.19 -3.10 0.59
C VAL A 38 -8.00 -3.94 -0.68
N ILE A 39 -7.41 -3.38 -1.73
CA ILE A 39 -7.17 -4.07 -3.02
C ILE A 39 -6.35 -5.35 -2.80
N TYR A 40 -5.15 -5.23 -2.24
CA TYR A 40 -4.28 -6.38 -2.05
C TYR A 40 -4.70 -7.24 -0.85
N GLN A 41 -5.31 -6.64 0.17
CA GLN A 41 -5.84 -7.38 1.32
C GLN A 41 -6.99 -8.31 0.89
N LEU A 42 -7.98 -7.79 0.16
CA LEU A 42 -9.09 -8.62 -0.31
C LEU A 42 -8.62 -9.67 -1.32
N ALA A 43 -7.76 -9.28 -2.27
CA ALA A 43 -7.19 -10.23 -3.22
C ALA A 43 -6.43 -11.37 -2.52
N SER A 44 -5.74 -11.11 -1.42
CA SER A 44 -5.00 -12.13 -0.67
C SER A 44 -5.90 -13.19 -0.02
N PHE A 45 -7.14 -12.84 0.31
CA PHE A 45 -8.10 -13.80 0.87
C PHE A 45 -8.82 -14.61 -0.20
N LEU A 46 -8.84 -14.11 -1.43
CA LEU A 46 -9.48 -14.78 -2.57
C LEU A 46 -8.53 -15.75 -3.30
N ASN A 47 -7.24 -15.67 -3.05
CA ASN A 47 -6.22 -16.45 -3.74
C ASN A 47 -5.52 -17.46 -2.82
N PRO A 48 -5.20 -18.66 -3.33
CA PRO A 48 -4.39 -19.63 -2.60
C PRO A 48 -2.92 -19.22 -2.62
N GLY A 49 -2.39 -18.77 -1.51
CA GLY A 49 -0.99 -18.38 -1.38
C GLY A 49 -0.78 -17.12 -0.55
N VAL A 50 0.41 -16.59 -0.63
CA VAL A 50 0.84 -15.45 0.18
C VAL A 50 0.93 -14.21 -0.70
N THR A 51 0.42 -13.09 -0.21
CA THR A 51 0.70 -11.76 -0.76
C THR A 51 1.80 -11.09 0.07
N MET A 52 2.91 -10.75 -0.58
CA MET A 52 3.97 -9.93 0.02
C MET A 52 3.64 -8.47 -0.17
N VAL A 53 3.61 -7.70 0.91
CA VAL A 53 3.34 -6.26 0.87
C VAL A 53 4.61 -5.51 1.23
N ILE A 54 5.16 -4.75 0.29
CA ILE A 54 6.36 -3.95 0.48
C ILE A 54 5.92 -2.52 0.77
N SER A 55 6.22 -2.02 1.97
CA SER A 55 5.85 -0.69 2.42
C SER A 55 7.05 0.04 3.05
N PRO A 56 7.22 1.35 2.77
CA PRO A 56 8.42 2.08 3.17
C PRO A 56 8.44 2.46 4.64
N ILE A 57 7.30 2.47 5.31
CA ILE A 57 7.13 3.04 6.66
C ILE A 57 6.66 1.96 7.64
N ILE A 58 7.48 1.68 8.65
CA ILE A 58 7.22 0.63 9.63
C ILE A 58 5.95 0.92 10.46
N SER A 59 5.69 2.19 10.80
CA SER A 59 4.46 2.55 11.51
C SER A 59 3.22 2.23 10.69
N LEU A 60 3.23 2.48 9.37
CA LEU A 60 2.12 2.11 8.50
C LEU A 60 1.93 0.59 8.42
N ILE A 61 3.03 -0.19 8.41
CA ILE A 61 2.95 -1.65 8.48
C ILE A 61 2.22 -2.09 9.75
N ASN A 62 2.60 -1.52 10.90
CA ASN A 62 1.97 -1.85 12.18
C ASN A 62 0.49 -1.44 12.19
N ASP A 63 0.18 -0.23 11.74
CA ASP A 63 -1.21 0.25 11.65
C ASP A 63 -2.08 -0.64 10.75
N GLN A 64 -1.55 -1.11 9.62
CA GLN A 64 -2.27 -2.04 8.74
C GLN A 64 -2.55 -3.38 9.43
N ILE A 65 -1.58 -3.92 10.16
CA ILE A 65 -1.73 -5.18 10.88
C ILE A 65 -2.72 -5.01 12.05
N ASP A 66 -2.62 -3.95 12.82
CA ASP A 66 -3.53 -3.65 13.92
C ASP A 66 -4.97 -3.48 13.43
N ASN A 67 -5.16 -2.83 12.28
CA ASN A 67 -6.48 -2.70 11.65
C ASN A 67 -7.04 -4.05 11.20
N LEU A 68 -6.22 -4.93 10.63
CA LEU A 68 -6.63 -6.28 10.27
C LEU A 68 -7.03 -7.08 11.51
N LEU A 69 -6.24 -7.04 12.58
CA LEU A 69 -6.54 -7.70 13.84
C LEU A 69 -7.84 -7.19 14.47
N LYS A 70 -8.10 -5.89 14.48
CA LYS A 70 -9.36 -5.29 14.94
C LYS A 70 -10.57 -5.80 14.15
N ASN A 71 -10.38 -6.17 12.88
CA ASN A 71 -11.42 -6.77 12.05
C ASN A 71 -11.45 -8.31 12.13
N GLY A 72 -10.75 -8.92 13.11
CA GLY A 72 -10.74 -10.37 13.31
C GLY A 72 -9.83 -11.15 12.35
N ILE A 73 -8.94 -10.47 11.63
CA ILE A 73 -8.04 -11.06 10.64
C ILE A 73 -6.66 -11.22 11.30
N SER A 74 -6.29 -12.45 11.67
CA SER A 74 -5.03 -12.77 12.36
C SER A 74 -3.96 -13.40 11.45
N ASN A 75 -4.25 -13.61 10.18
CA ASN A 75 -3.35 -14.25 9.21
C ASN A 75 -2.45 -13.26 8.45
N ALA A 76 -2.11 -12.16 9.11
CA ALA A 76 -1.16 -11.14 8.63
C ALA A 76 0.02 -11.00 9.60
N ILE A 77 1.23 -10.79 9.06
CA ILE A 77 2.45 -10.56 9.86
C ILE A 77 3.31 -9.47 9.27
N GLY A 78 3.97 -8.69 10.14
CA GLY A 78 4.95 -7.66 9.76
C GLY A 78 6.37 -8.10 10.03
N ILE A 79 7.24 -7.97 9.04
CA ILE A 79 8.66 -8.29 9.14
C ILE A 79 9.47 -7.01 8.93
N SER A 80 9.83 -6.36 10.03
CA SER A 80 10.70 -5.19 9.98
C SER A 80 12.08 -5.49 10.54
N SER A 81 13.06 -4.64 10.23
CA SER A 81 14.40 -4.71 10.80
C SER A 81 14.42 -4.46 12.31
N LYS A 82 13.37 -3.83 12.83
CA LYS A 82 13.17 -3.49 14.25
C LYS A 82 12.20 -4.44 14.97
N SER A 83 11.62 -5.43 14.28
CA SER A 83 10.75 -6.39 14.95
C SER A 83 11.57 -7.20 15.96
N ASN A 84 11.16 -7.17 17.22
CA ASN A 84 11.77 -7.92 18.33
C ASN A 84 11.58 -9.46 18.20
N ILE A 85 11.03 -9.93 17.10
CA ILE A 85 10.90 -11.34 16.81
C ILE A 85 12.31 -11.87 16.53
N ALA A 86 12.83 -12.70 17.44
CA ALA A 86 14.09 -13.38 17.23
C ALA A 86 14.05 -14.14 15.89
N ARG A 87 15.15 -14.14 15.15
CA ARG A 87 15.22 -14.75 13.80
C ARG A 87 14.76 -16.22 13.76
N SER A 88 15.00 -16.97 14.82
CA SER A 88 14.51 -18.33 15.01
C SER A 88 12.99 -18.39 15.05
N ASN A 89 12.36 -17.50 15.83
CA ASN A 89 10.90 -17.46 15.99
C ASN A 89 10.19 -17.05 14.69
N LEU A 90 10.77 -16.15 13.89
CA LEU A 90 10.18 -15.73 12.62
C LEU A 90 10.16 -16.89 11.61
N SER A 91 11.27 -17.63 11.49
CA SER A 91 11.34 -18.80 10.61
C SER A 91 10.32 -19.87 11.01
N GLU A 92 10.17 -20.12 12.31
CA GLU A 92 9.17 -21.05 12.84
C GLU A 92 7.75 -20.54 12.61
N GLN A 93 7.47 -19.28 12.91
CA GLN A 93 6.15 -18.69 12.67
C GLN A 93 5.73 -18.83 11.20
N LEU A 94 6.61 -18.49 10.25
CA LEU A 94 6.33 -18.62 8.83
C LEU A 94 6.23 -20.08 8.36
N LYS A 95 6.85 -21.02 9.07
CA LYS A 95 6.80 -22.45 8.78
C LYS A 95 5.50 -23.09 9.26
N TYR A 96 4.99 -22.68 10.42
CA TYR A 96 3.87 -23.36 11.07
C TYR A 96 2.53 -22.61 10.91
N ASN A 97 2.55 -21.30 10.74
CA ASN A 97 1.34 -20.51 10.57
C ASN A 97 1.04 -20.23 9.09
N ASN A 98 -0.24 -20.23 8.75
CA ASN A 98 -0.71 -19.92 7.40
C ASN A 98 -1.01 -18.42 7.31
N TYR A 99 0.00 -17.62 6.91
CA TYR A 99 -0.21 -16.22 6.64
C TYR A 99 -0.65 -15.99 5.19
N SER A 100 -1.68 -15.19 5.00
CA SER A 100 -2.10 -14.69 3.67
C SER A 100 -1.40 -13.40 3.30
N LEU A 101 -1.01 -12.60 4.31
CA LEU A 101 -0.35 -11.30 4.13
C LEU A 101 0.95 -11.25 4.92
N ILE A 102 2.04 -10.90 4.24
CA ILE A 102 3.34 -10.66 4.87
C ILE A 102 3.81 -9.27 4.48
N TYR A 103 3.83 -8.37 5.46
CA TYR A 103 4.32 -7.01 5.29
C TYR A 103 5.81 -6.93 5.58
N LEU A 104 6.56 -6.23 4.73
CA LEU A 104 8.00 -6.04 4.90
C LEU A 104 8.47 -4.69 4.37
N SER A 105 9.59 -4.20 4.93
CA SER A 105 10.25 -3.04 4.37
C SER A 105 11.11 -3.44 3.15
N PRO A 106 11.32 -2.52 2.18
CA PRO A 106 12.12 -2.81 0.98
C PRO A 106 13.57 -3.21 1.31
N GLU A 107 14.16 -2.67 2.38
CA GLU A 107 15.49 -3.02 2.85
C GLU A 107 15.54 -4.48 3.31
N ARG A 108 14.45 -4.96 3.93
CA ARG A 108 14.36 -6.34 4.41
C ARG A 108 14.43 -7.34 3.27
N LEU A 109 13.80 -7.04 2.15
CA LEU A 109 13.82 -7.86 0.94
C LEU A 109 15.25 -8.11 0.43
N GLN A 110 16.18 -7.17 0.67
CA GLN A 110 17.56 -7.25 0.19
C GLN A 110 18.47 -8.06 1.12
N THR A 111 18.05 -8.39 2.34
CA THR A 111 18.90 -9.09 3.31
C THR A 111 19.03 -10.59 3.01
N GLY A 112 20.26 -11.13 3.08
CA GLY A 112 20.50 -12.57 2.91
C GLY A 112 19.74 -13.45 3.92
N SER A 113 19.57 -12.95 5.16
CA SER A 113 18.81 -13.66 6.19
C SER A 113 17.33 -13.80 5.81
N PHE A 114 16.74 -12.81 5.16
CA PHE A 114 15.35 -12.89 4.69
C PHE A 114 15.20 -13.86 3.52
N ARG A 115 16.17 -13.91 2.61
CA ARG A 115 16.17 -14.88 1.50
C ARG A 115 16.09 -16.32 1.98
N ASN A 116 16.83 -16.65 3.03
CA ASN A 116 16.79 -18.00 3.63
C ASN A 116 15.41 -18.30 4.25
N ILE A 117 14.80 -17.31 4.89
CA ILE A 117 13.44 -17.44 5.47
C ILE A 117 12.41 -17.64 4.35
N VAL A 118 12.51 -16.89 3.24
CA VAL A 118 11.65 -17.06 2.07
C VAL A 118 11.80 -18.45 1.45
N GLY A 119 13.02 -18.97 1.35
CA GLY A 119 13.24 -20.35 0.89
C GLY A 119 12.40 -21.36 1.69
N ASN A 120 12.38 -21.25 3.01
CA ASN A 120 11.57 -22.10 3.89
C ASN A 120 10.05 -21.89 3.69
N LEU A 121 9.62 -20.63 3.50
CA LEU A 121 8.22 -20.30 3.21
C LEU A 121 7.75 -20.97 1.91
N LEU A 122 8.58 -20.89 0.85
CA LEU A 122 8.26 -21.41 -0.47
C LEU A 122 8.21 -22.95 -0.53
N LEU A 123 8.77 -23.67 0.44
CA LEU A 123 8.61 -25.11 0.52
C LEU A 123 7.12 -25.51 0.63
N LYS A 124 6.34 -24.75 1.38
CA LYS A 124 4.92 -25.05 1.64
C LYS A 124 3.95 -24.12 0.89
N ASN A 125 4.33 -22.89 0.66
CA ASN A 125 3.48 -21.84 0.12
C ASN A 125 3.97 -21.38 -1.27
N THR A 126 3.11 -20.64 -1.94
CA THR A 126 3.44 -19.88 -3.17
C THR A 126 3.19 -18.42 -2.90
N VAL A 127 4.12 -17.54 -3.29
CA VAL A 127 3.85 -16.10 -3.32
C VAL A 127 3.02 -15.83 -4.57
N TYR A 128 1.81 -15.38 -4.37
CA TYR A 128 0.85 -15.14 -5.43
C TYR A 128 1.01 -13.74 -6.04
N CYS A 129 1.19 -12.75 -5.17
CA CYS A 129 1.29 -11.34 -5.54
C CYS A 129 2.33 -10.63 -4.68
N VAL A 130 2.98 -9.63 -5.26
CA VAL A 130 3.80 -8.64 -4.56
C VAL A 130 3.14 -7.27 -4.71
N ALA A 131 2.57 -6.77 -3.64
CA ALA A 131 2.03 -5.42 -3.58
C ALA A 131 3.14 -4.44 -3.17
N VAL A 132 3.43 -3.47 -4.01
CA VAL A 132 4.41 -2.40 -3.76
C VAL A 132 3.64 -1.16 -3.38
N ASP A 133 3.55 -0.92 -2.08
CA ASP A 133 2.88 0.26 -1.54
C ASP A 133 3.79 1.49 -1.62
N GLU A 134 3.19 2.67 -1.75
CA GLU A 134 3.88 3.94 -1.99
C GLU A 134 4.93 3.86 -3.11
N ALA A 135 4.53 3.27 -4.24
CA ALA A 135 5.42 2.99 -5.36
C ALA A 135 6.11 4.23 -5.95
N HIS A 136 5.63 5.45 -5.65
CA HIS A 136 6.33 6.69 -6.02
C HIS A 136 7.74 6.79 -5.43
N CYS A 137 8.03 6.06 -4.33
CA CYS A 137 9.37 5.97 -3.74
C CYS A 137 10.43 5.34 -4.69
N ILE A 138 10.01 4.74 -5.79
CA ILE A 138 10.92 4.20 -6.83
C ILE A 138 11.61 5.32 -7.60
N SER A 139 10.95 6.45 -7.80
CA SER A 139 11.40 7.50 -8.70
C SER A 139 12.23 8.57 -7.99
N GLU A 140 13.37 8.94 -8.57
CA GLU A 140 14.18 10.09 -8.12
C GLU A 140 13.41 11.42 -8.23
N TRP A 141 12.39 11.48 -9.07
CA TRP A 141 11.48 12.60 -9.21
C TRP A 141 10.31 12.56 -8.22
N GLY A 142 10.26 11.53 -7.36
CA GLY A 142 9.29 11.39 -6.28
C GLY A 142 9.71 12.16 -5.03
N HIS A 143 8.76 12.49 -4.17
CA HIS A 143 9.02 13.24 -2.93
C HIS A 143 9.82 12.43 -1.88
N ASP A 144 9.84 11.11 -1.98
CA ASP A 144 10.46 10.20 -1.00
C ASP A 144 11.21 9.06 -1.72
N PHE A 145 12.19 9.42 -2.56
CA PHE A 145 13.00 8.45 -3.28
C PHE A 145 13.80 7.55 -2.34
N ARG A 146 13.73 6.25 -2.57
CA ARG A 146 14.44 5.23 -1.79
C ARG A 146 15.13 4.23 -2.69
N THR A 147 16.44 4.19 -2.64
CA THR A 147 17.27 3.25 -3.42
C THR A 147 16.91 1.78 -3.16
N SER A 148 16.37 1.47 -1.98
CA SER A 148 15.89 0.12 -1.63
C SER A 148 14.73 -0.36 -2.51
N TYR A 149 14.00 0.54 -3.17
CA TYR A 149 12.91 0.20 -4.09
C TYR A 149 13.39 -0.25 -5.47
N LEU A 150 14.59 0.15 -5.93
CA LEU A 150 15.06 -0.10 -7.29
C LEU A 150 15.22 -1.59 -7.66
N ASN A 151 15.40 -2.46 -6.68
CA ASN A 151 15.58 -3.88 -6.93
C ASN A 151 14.35 -4.75 -6.59
N ILE A 152 13.21 -4.12 -6.28
CA ILE A 152 12.01 -4.86 -5.84
C ILE A 152 11.57 -5.87 -6.90
N ALA A 153 11.40 -5.46 -8.15
CA ALA A 153 10.94 -6.37 -9.21
C ALA A 153 11.91 -7.52 -9.44
N LYS A 154 13.20 -7.23 -9.58
CA LYS A 154 14.23 -8.25 -9.75
C LYS A 154 14.24 -9.24 -8.59
N ASN A 155 14.26 -8.74 -7.36
CA ASN A 155 14.29 -9.56 -6.17
C ASN A 155 12.98 -10.39 -6.03
N SER A 156 11.83 -9.78 -6.29
CA SER A 156 10.54 -10.47 -6.22
C SER A 156 10.43 -11.59 -7.24
N ARG A 157 10.81 -11.33 -8.48
CA ARG A 157 10.76 -12.36 -9.55
C ARG A 157 11.82 -13.45 -9.36
N THR A 158 12.97 -13.13 -8.72
CA THR A 158 14.03 -14.13 -8.46
C THR A 158 13.73 -14.96 -7.20
N PHE A 159 13.32 -14.32 -6.10
CA PHE A 159 13.23 -15.01 -4.81
C PHE A 159 11.88 -15.66 -4.57
N PHE A 160 10.81 -15.15 -5.18
CA PHE A 160 9.46 -15.68 -4.99
C PHE A 160 8.97 -16.55 -6.14
N ALA A 161 9.79 -16.74 -7.18
CA ALA A 161 9.47 -17.68 -8.24
C ALA A 161 9.42 -19.12 -7.71
N LYS A 162 8.41 -19.87 -8.14
CA LYS A 162 8.27 -21.29 -7.83
C LYS A 162 7.78 -22.04 -9.06
N ASN A 163 8.49 -23.10 -9.44
CA ASN A 163 8.15 -23.94 -10.60
C ASN A 163 7.96 -23.12 -11.92
N GLY A 164 8.80 -22.11 -12.13
CA GLY A 164 8.72 -21.23 -13.31
C GLY A 164 7.63 -20.15 -13.25
N ASN A 165 6.79 -20.12 -12.21
CA ASN A 165 5.77 -19.10 -12.02
C ASN A 165 6.31 -17.98 -11.12
N CYS A 166 6.26 -16.75 -11.63
CA CYS A 166 6.55 -15.54 -10.85
C CYS A 166 5.26 -14.94 -10.29
N PRO A 167 5.31 -14.30 -9.10
CA PRO A 167 4.18 -13.54 -8.60
C PRO A 167 3.87 -12.34 -9.49
N SER A 168 2.61 -11.92 -9.57
CA SER A 168 2.25 -10.63 -10.14
C SER A 168 2.74 -9.49 -9.25
N ILE A 169 3.03 -8.34 -9.86
CA ILE A 169 3.44 -7.13 -9.14
C ILE A 169 2.36 -6.07 -9.30
N ILE A 170 1.83 -5.61 -8.17
CA ILE A 170 0.87 -4.51 -8.11
C ILE A 170 1.54 -3.33 -7.41
N ALA A 171 1.75 -2.25 -8.16
CA ALA A 171 2.28 -1.00 -7.64
C ALA A 171 1.12 -0.07 -7.25
N LEU A 172 1.11 0.43 -6.02
CA LEU A 172 0.06 1.32 -5.53
C LEU A 172 0.67 2.66 -5.12
N THR A 173 0.07 3.75 -5.57
CA THR A 173 0.49 5.10 -5.15
C THR A 173 -0.69 6.07 -5.19
N GLY A 174 -0.66 7.09 -4.33
CA GLY A 174 -1.64 8.17 -4.32
C GLY A 174 -1.28 9.32 -5.24
N THR A 175 0.00 9.45 -5.58
CA THR A 175 0.53 10.59 -6.34
C THR A 175 1.60 10.09 -7.31
N ALA A 176 1.45 10.43 -8.58
CA ALA A 176 2.50 10.20 -9.55
C ALA A 176 2.37 11.16 -10.72
N SER A 177 3.43 11.89 -11.02
CA SER A 177 3.58 12.61 -12.28
C SER A 177 3.84 11.64 -13.43
N SER A 178 3.74 12.10 -14.66
CA SER A 178 4.08 11.27 -15.83
C SER A 178 5.52 10.74 -15.79
N ALA A 179 6.46 11.48 -15.22
CA ALA A 179 7.84 11.05 -15.03
C ALA A 179 7.92 9.91 -14.03
N VAL A 180 7.28 10.06 -12.85
CA VAL A 180 7.21 9.03 -11.81
C VAL A 180 6.57 7.74 -12.33
N LEU A 181 5.49 7.84 -13.11
CA LEU A 181 4.85 6.67 -13.72
C LEU A 181 5.76 5.93 -14.70
N LYS A 182 6.55 6.67 -15.49
CA LYS A 182 7.55 6.05 -16.38
C LYS A 182 8.62 5.30 -15.60
N ASP A 183 9.10 5.84 -14.50
CA ASP A 183 10.08 5.18 -13.64
C ASP A 183 9.48 3.94 -12.98
N ILE A 184 8.27 4.02 -12.43
CA ILE A 184 7.58 2.85 -11.86
C ILE A 184 7.45 1.73 -12.91
N LYS A 185 7.03 2.06 -14.13
CA LYS A 185 6.93 1.09 -15.23
C LYS A 185 8.27 0.41 -15.51
N ARG A 186 9.33 1.21 -15.67
CA ARG A 186 10.66 0.72 -16.00
C ARG A 186 11.20 -0.17 -14.86
N GLU A 187 11.22 0.32 -13.65
CA GLU A 187 11.84 -0.35 -12.51
C GLU A 187 11.07 -1.62 -12.06
N LEU A 188 9.75 -1.62 -12.22
CA LEU A 188 8.94 -2.80 -11.92
C LEU A 188 8.73 -3.72 -13.13
N ASN A 189 9.25 -3.33 -14.30
CA ASN A 189 9.12 -4.07 -15.56
C ASN A 189 7.64 -4.37 -15.90
N ILE A 190 6.79 -3.33 -15.84
CA ILE A 190 5.36 -3.39 -16.14
C ILE A 190 5.12 -2.71 -17.48
N GLU A 191 5.16 -3.46 -18.59
CA GLU A 191 5.17 -2.89 -19.94
C GLU A 191 3.80 -2.78 -20.61
N LYS A 192 2.83 -3.58 -20.19
CA LYS A 192 1.51 -3.63 -20.85
C LYS A 192 0.81 -2.27 -20.81
N LEU A 193 0.23 -1.85 -21.94
CA LEU A 193 -0.46 -0.56 -22.07
C LEU A 193 -1.66 -0.43 -21.12
N ASN A 194 -2.40 -1.50 -20.91
CA ASN A 194 -3.58 -1.54 -20.02
C ASN A 194 -3.24 -1.92 -18.57
N SER A 195 -2.01 -1.69 -18.14
CA SER A 195 -1.58 -1.99 -16.78
C SER A 195 -1.78 -0.84 -15.80
N ILE A 196 -2.12 0.36 -16.26
CA ILE A 196 -2.34 1.51 -15.40
C ILE A 196 -3.84 1.65 -15.11
N ILE A 197 -4.18 1.66 -13.83
CA ILE A 197 -5.54 1.89 -13.34
C ILE A 197 -5.54 3.27 -12.69
N THR A 198 -6.39 4.16 -13.19
CA THR A 198 -6.58 5.52 -12.68
C THR A 198 -8.07 5.80 -12.50
N PRO A 199 -8.46 6.64 -11.54
CA PRO A 199 -9.84 7.09 -11.44
C PRO A 199 -10.16 8.05 -12.59
N LYS A 200 -11.43 8.28 -12.86
CA LYS A 200 -11.88 9.27 -13.84
C LYS A 200 -11.50 10.69 -13.44
N THR A 201 -11.49 10.96 -12.15
CA THR A 201 -11.05 12.23 -11.58
C THR A 201 -10.22 12.02 -10.32
N PHE A 202 -9.23 12.90 -10.11
CA PHE A 202 -8.47 13.00 -8.86
C PHE A 202 -9.06 14.06 -7.93
N ASP A 203 -10.14 14.71 -8.36
CA ASP A 203 -10.81 15.72 -7.55
C ASP A 203 -11.43 15.07 -6.31
N ARG A 204 -11.25 15.72 -5.19
CA ARG A 204 -11.76 15.30 -3.89
C ARG A 204 -12.84 16.29 -3.47
N SER A 205 -14.07 15.96 -3.82
CA SER A 205 -15.23 16.79 -3.54
C SER A 205 -15.42 17.11 -2.05
N GLU A 206 -14.85 16.24 -1.18
CA GLU A 206 -14.89 16.41 0.28
C GLU A 206 -13.89 17.45 0.78
N LEU A 207 -12.91 17.88 -0.05
CA LEU A 207 -11.92 18.88 0.33
C LEU A 207 -12.33 20.26 -0.19
N HIS A 208 -12.51 21.19 0.74
CA HIS A 208 -12.77 22.59 0.46
C HIS A 208 -11.53 23.43 0.74
N PHE A 209 -11.09 24.20 -0.24
CA PHE A 209 -9.94 25.07 -0.11
C PHE A 209 -10.40 26.53 0.02
N GLY A 210 -9.98 27.19 1.11
CA GLY A 210 -10.17 28.61 1.33
C GLY A 210 -8.83 29.32 1.47
N ILE A 211 -8.69 30.48 0.80
CA ILE A 211 -7.49 31.32 0.92
C ILE A 211 -7.87 32.57 1.70
N PHE A 212 -7.22 32.77 2.83
CA PHE A 212 -7.43 33.90 3.70
C PHE A 212 -6.12 34.70 3.84
N SER A 213 -6.18 35.98 3.48
CA SER A 213 -5.03 36.88 3.64
C SER A 213 -5.03 37.47 5.05
N SER A 214 -3.89 37.38 5.73
CA SER A 214 -3.72 38.03 7.05
C SER A 214 -2.27 38.52 7.21
N LYS A 215 -2.09 39.54 8.05
CA LYS A 215 -0.75 39.94 8.50
C LYS A 215 -0.20 38.91 9.47
N SER A 216 1.12 38.79 9.58
CA SER A 216 1.74 37.84 10.50
C SER A 216 1.33 38.02 11.96
N SER A 217 1.10 39.29 12.38
CA SER A 217 0.59 39.65 13.71
C SER A 217 -0.82 39.14 14.00
N ASP A 218 -1.63 38.92 12.97
CA ASP A 218 -3.07 38.71 13.09
C ASP A 218 -3.45 37.25 12.75
N LYS A 219 -2.46 36.39 12.53
CA LYS A 219 -2.69 34.98 12.12
C LYS A 219 -3.56 34.21 13.07
N GLU A 220 -3.31 34.32 14.40
CA GLU A 220 -4.08 33.60 15.39
C GLU A 220 -5.55 34.04 15.43
N ILE A 221 -5.78 35.35 15.36
CA ILE A 221 -7.14 35.93 15.34
C ILE A 221 -7.85 35.51 14.04
N THR A 222 -7.13 35.55 12.91
CA THR A 222 -7.70 35.13 11.63
C THR A 222 -8.05 33.63 11.65
N THR A 223 -7.18 32.79 12.20
CA THR A 223 -7.43 31.35 12.34
C THR A 223 -8.64 31.09 13.24
N ALA A 224 -8.73 31.76 14.39
CA ALA A 224 -9.90 31.64 15.28
C ALA A 224 -11.20 32.06 14.57
N ASN A 225 -11.16 33.14 13.79
CA ASN A 225 -12.32 33.58 13.01
C ASN A 225 -12.72 32.57 11.91
N ILE A 226 -11.74 31.95 11.23
CA ILE A 226 -12.03 30.89 10.25
C ILE A 226 -12.73 29.71 10.93
N ILE A 227 -12.19 29.22 12.03
CA ILE A 227 -12.77 28.09 12.77
C ILE A 227 -14.18 28.42 13.24
N ASN A 228 -14.36 29.57 13.91
CA ASN A 228 -15.62 29.87 14.59
C ASN A 228 -16.74 30.39 13.68
N TYR A 229 -16.40 30.96 12.52
CA TYR A 229 -17.40 31.64 11.68
C TYR A 229 -17.46 31.13 10.24
N ASN A 230 -16.32 30.79 9.65
CA ASN A 230 -16.29 30.39 8.23
C ASN A 230 -16.53 28.91 8.05
N LEU A 231 -15.87 28.04 8.84
CA LEU A 231 -16.07 26.59 8.71
C LEU A 231 -17.51 26.15 8.93
N PRO A 232 -18.23 26.58 10.00
CA PRO A 232 -19.63 26.23 10.18
C PRO A 232 -20.52 26.62 9.01
N ARG A 233 -20.24 27.76 8.37
CA ARG A 233 -21.00 28.20 7.17
C ARG A 233 -20.73 27.35 5.95
N VAL A 234 -19.47 26.95 5.72
CA VAL A 234 -19.09 26.12 4.57
C VAL A 234 -19.69 24.72 4.71
N PHE A 235 -19.65 24.14 5.91
CA PHE A 235 -20.17 22.79 6.14
C PHE A 235 -21.64 22.73 6.53
N GLN A 236 -22.31 23.88 6.66
CA GLN A 236 -23.74 23.98 7.04
C GLN A 236 -24.06 23.26 8.37
N VAL A 237 -23.10 23.27 9.32
CA VAL A 237 -23.26 22.68 10.65
C VAL A 237 -23.33 23.76 11.71
N SER A 238 -23.88 23.43 12.88
CA SER A 238 -23.93 24.37 14.01
C SER A 238 -22.54 24.59 14.63
N LYS A 239 -22.36 25.71 15.31
CA LYS A 239 -21.09 26.00 16.00
C LYS A 239 -20.74 24.99 17.08
N ASP A 240 -21.72 24.30 17.64
CA ASP A 240 -21.58 23.36 18.74
C ASP A 240 -21.20 21.93 18.26
N GLU A 241 -21.12 21.74 16.95
CA GLU A 241 -20.74 20.46 16.31
C GLU A 241 -19.28 20.44 15.82
N PHE A 242 -18.50 21.50 16.11
CA PHE A 242 -17.08 21.61 15.77
C PHE A 242 -16.16 21.39 16.94
#